data_e11471ea7a367d5642a64acb8af168b0
#
_entry.id   e11471ea7a367d5642a64acb8af168b0
#
_cell.length_a   1.000
_cell.length_b   1.000
_cell.length_c   1.000
_cell.angle_alpha   90.00
_cell.angle_beta   90.00
_cell.angle_gamma   90.00
#
_symmetry.space_group_name_H-M   'P 1'
#
loop_
_entity.id
_entity.type
_entity.pdbx_description
1 polymer ?
#
loop_
_entity_poly.entity_id
_entity_poly.type
_entity_poly.pdbx_seq_one_letter_code
_entity_poly.pdbx_strand_id
1 'polypeptide(L)'
;WFLQDVEGVRRDVRIVNLSLGNTLWYIDQLKNREPWGAKKVPISIPNDSLRIDDETDPRAFTYEFGEARNVDLPVSKDILAKFTNDTNVINSGKMSFTYVGQQYRQMENNTIYIYRVQDKLIFDILKTNKFERPLYFSATVGPDVYIGLDDFLVRGGLALRITPVRQPKGRTNDVDLDVMEKCLLNYDNSSNFHTEPHYGFKFRNLNNPDVYYDDVHRRSILGYRLLFITYAQALISDKQDLKKADLTLTTMDKLISNKQFPPDWDVAGQISTIYSQVGNEAKAREYAKL
;
A
#
# COMPACT_ATOMS: atom_id res chain seq x y z
N TRP A 1 -14.56 -2.77 -7.74
CA TRP A 1 -15.64 -2.57 -8.71
C TRP A 1 -17.01 -2.53 -8.01
N PHE A 2 -17.45 -3.61 -7.33
CA PHE A 2 -18.80 -3.67 -6.73
C PHE A 2 -19.05 -2.51 -5.76
N LEU A 3 -18.22 -2.36 -4.74
CA LEU A 3 -18.41 -1.33 -3.72
C LEU A 3 -18.37 0.10 -4.28
N GLN A 4 -17.55 0.36 -5.28
CA GLN A 4 -17.38 1.70 -5.83
C GLN A 4 -18.29 1.97 -7.02
N ASP A 5 -18.30 1.08 -8.02
CA ASP A 5 -18.99 1.33 -9.28
C ASP A 5 -20.49 0.96 -9.20
N VAL A 6 -20.85 0.00 -8.36
CA VAL A 6 -22.26 -0.43 -8.17
C VAL A 6 -22.89 0.25 -6.96
N GLU A 7 -22.23 0.20 -5.80
CA GLU A 7 -22.78 0.71 -4.54
C GLU A 7 -22.45 2.20 -4.26
N GLY A 8 -21.54 2.78 -5.02
CA GLY A 8 -21.16 4.20 -4.88
C GLY A 8 -20.47 4.54 -3.56
N VAL A 9 -19.78 3.57 -2.94
CA VAL A 9 -19.00 3.80 -1.73
C VAL A 9 -17.72 4.55 -2.06
N ARG A 10 -17.40 5.61 -1.28
CA ARG A 10 -16.17 6.41 -1.45
C ARG A 10 -16.03 6.99 -2.86
N ARG A 11 -16.98 7.86 -3.23
CA ARG A 11 -16.99 8.58 -4.52
C ARG A 11 -15.81 9.54 -4.71
N ASP A 12 -15.09 9.84 -3.63
CA ASP A 12 -13.92 10.71 -3.60
C ASP A 12 -12.64 10.00 -4.12
N VAL A 13 -12.63 8.66 -4.20
CA VAL A 13 -11.50 7.87 -4.68
C VAL A 13 -11.86 7.08 -5.95
N ARG A 14 -10.84 6.67 -6.70
CA ARG A 14 -10.98 5.76 -7.83
C ARG A 14 -10.10 4.54 -7.61
N ILE A 15 -10.73 3.37 -7.58
CA ILE A 15 -10.02 2.10 -7.42
C ILE A 15 -9.60 1.59 -8.81
N VAL A 16 -8.32 1.26 -8.93
CA VAL A 16 -7.76 0.60 -10.12
C VAL A 16 -7.39 -0.82 -9.74
N ASN A 17 -8.21 -1.79 -10.17
CA ASN A 17 -7.91 -3.20 -9.97
C ASN A 17 -6.85 -3.64 -10.99
N LEU A 18 -5.68 -4.05 -10.52
CA LEU A 18 -4.54 -4.38 -11.39
C LEU A 18 -4.77 -5.62 -12.25
N SER A 19 -5.49 -6.63 -11.72
CA SER A 19 -5.84 -7.81 -12.51
C SER A 19 -6.76 -7.47 -13.68
N LEU A 20 -7.79 -6.64 -13.43
CA LEU A 20 -8.68 -6.12 -14.47
C LEU A 20 -7.95 -5.09 -15.36
N GLY A 21 -6.94 -4.41 -14.85
CA GLY A 21 -6.06 -3.49 -15.58
C GLY A 21 -5.31 -4.12 -16.75
N ASN A 22 -5.36 -5.45 -16.88
CA ASN A 22 -4.89 -6.17 -18.06
C ASN A 22 -5.97 -6.34 -19.15
N THR A 23 -7.18 -5.78 -18.97
CA THR A 23 -8.27 -5.90 -19.92
C THR A 23 -8.65 -4.55 -20.53
N LEU A 24 -8.83 -4.51 -21.86
CA LEU A 24 -9.12 -3.27 -22.58
C LEU A 24 -10.43 -2.63 -22.13
N TRP A 25 -11.48 -3.43 -21.91
CA TRP A 25 -12.79 -2.91 -21.50
C TRP A 25 -12.72 -2.18 -20.15
N TYR A 26 -11.91 -2.68 -19.21
CA TYR A 26 -11.76 -2.05 -17.90
C TYR A 26 -10.92 -0.77 -17.99
N ILE A 27 -9.84 -0.78 -18.78
CA ILE A 27 -9.04 0.43 -19.03
C ILE A 27 -9.91 1.51 -19.68
N ASP A 28 -10.72 1.16 -20.69
CA ASP A 28 -11.66 2.08 -21.31
C ASP A 28 -12.68 2.65 -20.31
N GLN A 29 -13.19 1.82 -19.41
CA GLN A 29 -14.07 2.25 -18.33
C GLN A 29 -13.38 3.24 -17.38
N LEU A 30 -12.13 2.99 -17.00
CA LEU A 30 -11.35 3.91 -16.15
C LEU A 30 -11.12 5.26 -16.81
N LYS A 31 -10.86 5.27 -18.12
CA LYS A 31 -10.60 6.48 -18.93
C LYS A 31 -11.84 7.32 -19.16
N ASN A 32 -13.00 6.69 -19.37
CA ASN A 32 -14.16 7.36 -19.95
C ASN A 32 -15.36 7.49 -19.01
N ARG A 33 -15.43 6.69 -17.93
CA ARG A 33 -16.59 6.70 -17.03
C ARG A 33 -16.29 7.34 -15.69
N GLU A 34 -17.32 8.00 -15.14
CA GLU A 34 -17.33 8.66 -13.84
C GLU A 34 -18.48 8.09 -12.97
N PRO A 35 -18.36 6.83 -12.51
CA PRO A 35 -19.42 6.21 -11.72
C PRO A 35 -19.64 7.03 -10.44
N TRP A 36 -20.90 7.37 -10.16
CA TRP A 36 -21.30 8.17 -9.01
C TRP A 36 -20.58 9.52 -8.88
N GLY A 37 -20.03 10.07 -9.97
CA GLY A 37 -19.26 11.31 -9.97
C GLY A 37 -17.80 11.16 -9.57
N ALA A 38 -17.30 9.93 -9.35
CA ALA A 38 -15.88 9.70 -9.15
C ALA A 38 -15.09 10.05 -10.41
N LYS A 39 -14.06 10.89 -10.28
CA LYS A 39 -13.28 11.39 -11.42
C LYS A 39 -12.63 10.28 -12.23
N LYS A 40 -12.56 10.45 -13.54
CA LYS A 40 -11.80 9.58 -14.45
C LYS A 40 -10.37 9.37 -13.97
N VAL A 41 -9.82 8.20 -14.29
CA VAL A 41 -8.39 7.95 -14.10
C VAL A 41 -7.62 8.61 -15.24
N PRO A 42 -6.57 9.39 -14.96
CA PRO A 42 -5.77 10.04 -16.00
C PRO A 42 -4.89 9.00 -16.71
N ILE A 43 -5.38 8.46 -17.82
CA ILE A 43 -4.70 7.46 -18.65
C ILE A 43 -4.59 8.02 -20.05
N SER A 44 -3.35 8.07 -20.58
CA SER A 44 -3.05 8.60 -21.92
C SER A 44 -2.77 7.51 -22.95
N ILE A 45 -2.45 6.28 -22.53
CA ILE A 45 -2.12 5.18 -23.46
C ILE A 45 -3.28 4.92 -24.40
N PRO A 46 -3.07 4.95 -25.73
CA PRO A 46 -4.07 4.55 -26.72
C PRO A 46 -4.46 3.07 -26.53
N ASN A 47 -5.75 2.75 -26.68
CA ASN A 47 -6.21 1.36 -26.54
C ASN A 47 -5.51 0.42 -27.54
N ASP A 48 -5.25 0.91 -28.75
CA ASP A 48 -4.62 0.11 -29.80
C ASP A 48 -3.17 -0.28 -29.49
N SER A 49 -2.45 0.54 -28.70
CA SER A 49 -1.09 0.21 -28.23
C SER A 49 -1.05 -0.85 -27.12
N LEU A 50 -2.20 -1.23 -26.59
CA LEU A 50 -2.36 -2.28 -25.57
C LEU A 50 -2.82 -3.62 -26.18
N ARG A 51 -3.11 -3.66 -27.47
CA ARG A 51 -3.46 -4.89 -28.18
C ARG A 51 -2.21 -5.65 -28.58
N ILE A 52 -2.30 -6.98 -28.53
CA ILE A 52 -1.50 -7.87 -29.39
C ILE A 52 -2.35 -8.17 -30.61
N ASP A 53 -1.79 -8.01 -31.78
CA ASP A 53 -2.32 -8.55 -33.00
C ASP A 53 -1.98 -10.05 -33.08
N ASP A 54 -2.51 -10.83 -32.14
CA ASP A 54 -2.54 -12.28 -32.21
C ASP A 54 -3.97 -12.70 -32.51
N GLU A 55 -4.23 -12.95 -33.78
CA GLU A 55 -5.53 -13.42 -34.27
C GLU A 55 -5.92 -14.79 -33.67
N THR A 56 -4.96 -15.52 -33.11
CA THR A 56 -5.14 -16.88 -32.59
C THR A 56 -5.54 -16.93 -31.11
N ASP A 57 -5.21 -15.91 -30.31
CA ASP A 57 -5.65 -15.81 -28.91
C ASP A 57 -6.14 -14.40 -28.55
N PRO A 58 -7.46 -14.15 -28.60
CA PRO A 58 -8.04 -12.86 -28.24
C PRO A 58 -7.84 -12.48 -26.74
N ARG A 59 -7.27 -13.40 -25.93
CA ARG A 59 -6.89 -13.14 -24.53
C ARG A 59 -5.40 -12.86 -24.38
N ALA A 60 -4.63 -12.91 -25.46
CA ALA A 60 -3.21 -12.65 -25.43
C ALA A 60 -2.95 -11.20 -24.96
N PHE A 61 -2.21 -11.08 -23.87
CA PHE A 61 -1.83 -9.79 -23.30
C PHE A 61 -0.52 -9.31 -23.95
N THR A 62 -0.41 -8.01 -24.17
CA THR A 62 0.84 -7.44 -24.69
C THR A 62 1.92 -7.51 -23.61
N TYR A 63 2.81 -8.49 -23.72
CA TYR A 63 4.06 -8.51 -22.98
C TYR A 63 5.14 -7.80 -23.78
N GLU A 64 5.88 -6.94 -23.14
CA GLU A 64 7.10 -6.38 -23.69
C GLU A 64 8.26 -6.90 -22.86
N PHE A 65 9.24 -7.52 -23.52
CA PHE A 65 10.49 -7.89 -22.89
C PHE A 65 11.49 -6.75 -23.01
N GLY A 66 12.19 -6.45 -21.93
CA GLY A 66 13.19 -5.39 -21.95
C GLY A 66 14.02 -5.32 -20.69
N GLU A 67 15.00 -4.43 -20.72
CA GLU A 67 15.86 -4.12 -19.59
C GLU A 67 15.24 -3.05 -18.71
N ALA A 68 15.81 -2.86 -17.50
CA ALA A 68 15.46 -1.74 -16.63
C ALA A 68 15.72 -0.40 -17.33
N ARG A 69 14.84 0.58 -17.13
CA ARG A 69 14.91 1.90 -17.79
C ARG A 69 14.96 3.01 -16.74
N ASN A 70 15.96 3.87 -16.79
CA ASN A 70 15.95 5.08 -15.95
C ASN A 70 14.96 6.08 -16.54
N VAL A 71 14.09 6.58 -15.69
CA VAL A 71 12.99 7.47 -16.06
C VAL A 71 12.99 8.71 -15.19
N ASP A 72 12.80 9.86 -15.83
CA ASP A 72 12.57 11.15 -15.22
C ASP A 72 11.12 11.59 -15.52
N LEU A 73 10.31 11.70 -14.46
CA LEU A 73 8.95 12.22 -14.55
C LEU A 73 8.92 13.67 -14.08
N PRO A 74 8.46 14.62 -14.88
CA PRO A 74 8.32 16.02 -14.46
C PRO A 74 7.34 16.14 -13.29
N VAL A 75 7.77 16.82 -12.22
CA VAL A 75 6.95 17.13 -11.04
C VAL A 75 7.15 18.60 -10.69
N SER A 76 6.07 19.33 -10.46
CA SER A 76 6.18 20.74 -10.10
C SER A 76 6.92 20.94 -8.77
N LYS A 77 7.66 22.05 -8.66
CA LYS A 77 8.40 22.40 -7.43
C LYS A 77 7.46 22.51 -6.22
N ASP A 78 6.25 23.04 -6.42
CA ASP A 78 5.25 23.19 -5.37
C ASP A 78 4.76 21.82 -4.85
N ILE A 79 4.71 20.82 -5.71
CA ILE A 79 4.38 19.44 -5.29
C ILE A 79 5.57 18.84 -4.55
N LEU A 80 6.80 18.93 -5.07
CA LEU A 80 8.00 18.43 -4.40
C LEU A 80 8.17 19.03 -3.01
N ALA A 81 7.95 20.34 -2.85
CA ALA A 81 8.05 21.05 -1.57
C ALA A 81 7.06 20.54 -0.49
N LYS A 82 5.99 19.82 -0.87
CA LYS A 82 5.09 19.17 0.10
C LYS A 82 5.66 17.89 0.71
N PHE A 83 6.72 17.35 0.12
CA PHE A 83 7.29 16.05 0.52
C PHE A 83 8.72 16.15 1.03
N THR A 84 9.43 17.27 0.80
CA THR A 84 10.81 17.48 1.26
C THR A 84 11.13 18.96 1.42
N ASN A 85 12.09 19.24 2.29
CA ASN A 85 12.70 20.56 2.42
C ASN A 85 14.07 20.64 1.70
N ASP A 86 14.51 19.56 1.05
CA ASP A 86 15.75 19.55 0.27
C ASP A 86 15.59 20.39 -1.00
N THR A 87 16.26 21.54 -1.03
CA THR A 87 16.21 22.48 -2.14
C THR A 87 16.77 21.91 -3.44
N ASN A 88 17.71 20.96 -3.39
CA ASN A 88 18.23 20.30 -4.59
C ASN A 88 17.16 19.43 -5.22
N VAL A 89 16.44 18.64 -4.40
CA VAL A 89 15.32 17.80 -4.87
C VAL A 89 14.21 18.68 -5.43
N ILE A 90 13.81 19.73 -4.74
CA ILE A 90 12.77 20.67 -5.20
C ILE A 90 13.16 21.32 -6.53
N ASN A 91 14.42 21.78 -6.65
CA ASN A 91 14.90 22.44 -7.85
C ASN A 91 15.11 21.51 -9.03
N SER A 92 15.24 20.20 -8.80
CA SER A 92 15.31 19.20 -9.88
C SER A 92 14.07 19.20 -10.77
N GLY A 93 12.90 19.53 -10.21
CA GLY A 93 11.63 19.58 -10.93
C GLY A 93 11.17 18.21 -11.45
N LYS A 94 11.69 17.11 -10.89
CA LYS A 94 11.43 15.77 -11.41
C LYS A 94 11.50 14.70 -10.30
N MET A 95 10.86 13.56 -10.58
CA MET A 95 11.05 12.29 -9.90
C MET A 95 11.89 11.39 -10.79
N SER A 96 12.99 10.85 -10.27
CA SER A 96 13.89 9.96 -11.04
C SER A 96 13.89 8.58 -10.39
N PHE A 97 13.54 7.54 -11.17
CA PHE A 97 13.55 6.15 -10.70
C PHE A 97 13.89 5.18 -11.83
N THR A 98 14.21 3.95 -11.48
CA THR A 98 14.44 2.88 -12.44
C THR A 98 13.14 2.10 -12.64
N TYR A 99 12.52 2.27 -13.82
CA TYR A 99 11.32 1.54 -14.20
C TYR A 99 11.68 0.10 -14.54
N VAL A 100 11.07 -0.84 -13.85
CA VAL A 100 11.23 -2.28 -14.04
C VAL A 100 9.86 -2.94 -14.11
N GLY A 101 9.77 -4.01 -14.90
CA GLY A 101 8.62 -4.91 -14.90
C GLY A 101 8.83 -6.08 -13.94
N GLN A 102 8.07 -7.14 -14.13
CA GLN A 102 8.29 -8.39 -13.43
C GLN A 102 9.59 -9.05 -13.93
N GLN A 103 10.48 -9.44 -13.01
CA GLN A 103 11.70 -10.13 -13.39
C GLN A 103 11.38 -11.45 -14.09
N TYR A 104 11.92 -11.61 -15.31
CA TYR A 104 11.73 -12.81 -16.12
C TYR A 104 12.97 -13.71 -16.08
N ARG A 105 14.16 -13.14 -16.36
CA ARG A 105 15.41 -13.89 -16.42
C ARG A 105 16.59 -13.06 -15.96
N GLN A 106 17.38 -13.64 -15.07
CA GLN A 106 18.68 -13.10 -14.67
C GLN A 106 19.75 -13.69 -15.61
N MET A 107 20.58 -12.84 -16.20
CA MET A 107 21.77 -13.19 -16.97
C MET A 107 22.99 -12.67 -16.23
N GLU A 108 24.20 -13.11 -16.61
CA GLU A 108 25.44 -12.72 -15.90
C GLU A 108 25.61 -11.22 -15.74
N ASN A 109 25.33 -10.45 -16.79
CA ASN A 109 25.51 -9.00 -16.82
C ASN A 109 24.21 -8.20 -16.96
N ASN A 110 23.04 -8.86 -16.99
CA ASN A 110 21.79 -8.20 -17.28
C ASN A 110 20.58 -8.95 -16.71
N THR A 111 19.50 -8.20 -16.46
CA THR A 111 18.21 -8.75 -16.05
C THR A 111 17.16 -8.36 -17.09
N ILE A 112 16.46 -9.37 -17.61
CA ILE A 112 15.32 -9.16 -18.51
C ILE A 112 14.03 -9.15 -17.69
N TYR A 113 13.21 -8.17 -17.95
CA TYR A 113 11.90 -7.95 -17.33
C TYR A 113 10.78 -8.17 -18.35
N ILE A 114 9.62 -8.57 -17.84
CA ILE A 114 8.36 -8.54 -18.57
C ILE A 114 7.58 -7.30 -18.12
N TYR A 115 7.23 -6.44 -19.05
CA TYR A 115 6.34 -5.30 -18.83
C TYR A 115 4.94 -5.69 -19.26
N ARG A 116 4.09 -5.96 -18.26
CA ARG A 116 2.68 -6.35 -18.44
C ARG A 116 1.83 -5.10 -18.75
N VAL A 117 0.62 -5.28 -19.24
CA VAL A 117 -0.32 -4.17 -19.45
C VAL A 117 -0.55 -3.37 -18.18
N GLN A 118 -0.74 -4.05 -17.05
CA GLN A 118 -0.89 -3.41 -15.73
C GLN A 118 0.33 -2.56 -15.34
N ASP A 119 1.54 -2.99 -15.67
CA ASP A 119 2.78 -2.24 -15.34
C ASP A 119 2.85 -0.95 -16.17
N LYS A 120 2.49 -1.04 -17.46
CA LYS A 120 2.37 0.12 -18.36
C LYS A 120 1.26 1.06 -17.91
N LEU A 121 0.13 0.52 -17.41
CA LEU A 121 -0.97 1.30 -16.89
C LEU A 121 -0.57 2.10 -15.64
N ILE A 122 0.11 1.47 -14.66
CA ILE A 122 0.62 2.15 -13.46
C ILE A 122 1.56 3.28 -13.86
N PHE A 123 2.51 2.99 -14.76
CA PHE A 123 3.47 3.98 -15.25
C PHE A 123 2.78 5.17 -15.91
N ASP A 124 1.80 4.93 -16.78
CA ASP A 124 1.08 5.98 -17.48
C ASP A 124 0.23 6.83 -16.54
N ILE A 125 -0.45 6.20 -15.56
CA ILE A 125 -1.18 6.91 -14.52
C ILE A 125 -0.23 7.84 -13.74
N LEU A 126 0.93 7.33 -13.33
CA LEU A 126 1.93 8.12 -12.60
C LEU A 126 2.39 9.33 -13.42
N LYS A 127 2.75 9.11 -14.69
CA LYS A 127 3.18 10.14 -15.63
C LYS A 127 2.11 11.20 -15.88
N THR A 128 0.86 10.78 -16.07
CA THR A 128 -0.24 11.66 -16.44
C THR A 128 -0.83 12.40 -15.25
N ASN A 129 -0.86 11.76 -14.08
CA ASN A 129 -1.36 12.35 -12.83
C ASN A 129 -0.42 13.43 -12.26
N LYS A 130 0.87 13.39 -12.55
CA LYS A 130 1.90 14.36 -12.08
C LYS A 130 1.82 14.66 -10.57
N PHE A 131 1.33 13.73 -9.78
CA PHE A 131 1.07 13.87 -8.34
C PHE A 131 0.03 14.95 -7.95
N GLU A 132 -0.80 15.39 -8.88
CA GLU A 132 -1.91 16.32 -8.58
C GLU A 132 -2.99 15.66 -7.70
N ARG A 133 -3.22 14.35 -7.90
CA ARG A 133 -4.06 13.51 -7.05
C ARG A 133 -3.20 12.50 -6.29
N PRO A 134 -3.46 12.24 -5.00
CA PRO A 134 -2.75 11.21 -4.26
C PRO A 134 -2.91 9.83 -4.91
N LEU A 135 -1.81 9.09 -5.01
CA LEU A 135 -1.76 7.73 -5.54
C LEU A 135 -1.34 6.76 -4.44
N TYR A 136 -1.99 5.61 -4.39
CA TYR A 136 -1.72 4.58 -3.39
C TYR A 136 -1.73 3.19 -4.02
N PHE A 137 -0.84 2.33 -3.53
CA PHE A 137 -1.05 0.89 -3.62
C PHE A 137 -1.80 0.39 -2.38
N SER A 138 -2.68 -0.60 -2.56
CA SER A 138 -3.22 -1.35 -1.42
C SER A 138 -2.11 -2.18 -0.76
N ALA A 139 -2.16 -2.37 0.56
CA ALA A 139 -1.23 -3.23 1.27
C ALA A 139 -1.26 -4.71 0.81
N THR A 140 -2.27 -5.11 0.05
CA THR A 140 -2.39 -6.45 -0.55
C THR A 140 -1.66 -6.59 -1.89
N VAL A 141 -1.13 -5.50 -2.43
CA VAL A 141 -0.36 -5.50 -3.69
C VAL A 141 1.07 -5.93 -3.39
N GLY A 142 1.56 -6.94 -4.11
CA GLY A 142 2.93 -7.44 -3.95
C GLY A 142 3.99 -6.52 -4.57
N PRO A 143 5.26 -6.62 -4.11
CA PRO A 143 6.35 -5.79 -4.63
C PRO A 143 6.63 -5.98 -6.13
N ASP A 144 6.25 -7.12 -6.70
CA ASP A 144 6.44 -7.45 -8.12
C ASP A 144 5.66 -6.54 -9.10
N VAL A 145 4.75 -5.71 -8.56
CA VAL A 145 3.98 -4.73 -9.35
C VAL A 145 4.28 -3.27 -8.98
N TYR A 146 5.27 -3.02 -8.13
CA TYR A 146 5.64 -1.63 -7.78
C TYR A 146 6.44 -0.92 -8.87
N ILE A 147 6.78 -1.61 -9.93
CA ILE A 147 7.48 -1.07 -11.11
C ILE A 147 8.79 -0.30 -10.80
N GLY A 148 9.45 -0.60 -9.68
CA GLY A 148 10.67 0.08 -9.21
C GLY A 148 10.41 1.28 -8.31
N LEU A 149 9.19 1.42 -7.77
CA LEU A 149 8.80 2.51 -6.87
C LEU A 149 9.03 2.19 -5.38
N ASP A 150 9.67 1.08 -5.04
CA ASP A 150 9.85 0.63 -3.65
C ASP A 150 10.36 1.75 -2.74
N ASP A 151 11.40 2.47 -3.17
CA ASP A 151 12.00 3.59 -2.42
C ASP A 151 11.10 4.85 -2.35
N PHE A 152 9.94 4.85 -2.97
CA PHE A 152 9.01 6.00 -3.04
C PHE A 152 7.67 5.75 -2.34
N LEU A 153 7.58 4.66 -1.58
CA LEU A 153 6.36 4.25 -0.90
C LEU A 153 6.40 4.65 0.57
N VAL A 154 5.27 5.15 1.07
CA VAL A 154 5.07 5.49 2.50
C VAL A 154 3.80 4.82 2.97
N ARG A 155 3.90 3.97 3.98
CA ARG A 155 2.77 3.25 4.56
C ARG A 155 1.92 4.13 5.44
N GLY A 156 0.63 4.22 5.11
CA GLY A 156 -0.39 4.83 5.96
C GLY A 156 -1.58 3.87 6.13
N GLY A 157 -1.61 3.11 7.22
CA GLY A 157 -2.61 2.06 7.41
C GLY A 157 -2.48 0.93 6.37
N LEU A 158 -3.58 0.54 5.76
CA LEU A 158 -3.64 -0.52 4.72
C LEU A 158 -3.33 -0.01 3.30
N ALA A 159 -2.65 1.12 3.18
CA ALA A 159 -2.27 1.70 1.90
C ALA A 159 -0.81 2.18 1.92
N LEU A 160 -0.18 2.11 0.76
CA LEU A 160 1.17 2.61 0.50
C LEU A 160 1.06 3.81 -0.42
N ARG A 161 1.30 5.00 0.11
CA ARG A 161 1.27 6.24 -0.67
C ARG A 161 2.50 6.31 -1.56
N ILE A 162 2.29 6.56 -2.84
CA ILE A 162 3.39 6.87 -3.77
C ILE A 162 3.76 8.33 -3.60
N THR A 163 5.02 8.61 -3.31
CA THR A 163 5.56 9.97 -3.18
C THR A 163 6.53 10.28 -4.32
N PRO A 164 6.67 11.54 -4.74
CA PRO A 164 7.62 11.90 -5.79
C PRO A 164 9.08 11.99 -5.30
N VAL A 165 9.31 11.76 -4.01
CA VAL A 165 10.60 11.88 -3.35
C VAL A 165 11.01 10.54 -2.78
N ARG A 166 12.26 10.15 -3.04
CA ARG A 166 12.84 8.91 -2.51
C ARG A 166 12.90 8.96 -0.99
N GLN A 167 12.44 7.89 -0.35
CA GLN A 167 12.53 7.74 1.10
C GLN A 167 13.98 7.38 1.51
N PRO A 168 14.46 7.85 2.65
CA PRO A 168 15.80 7.51 3.13
C PRO A 168 15.95 6.00 3.36
N LYS A 169 17.03 5.41 2.88
CA LYS A 169 17.35 3.99 3.12
C LYS A 169 17.67 3.70 4.59
N GLY A 170 17.29 2.54 5.06
CA GLY A 170 17.69 2.01 6.38
C GLY A 170 16.87 2.52 7.56
N ARG A 171 15.78 3.18 7.30
CA ARG A 171 14.79 3.52 8.32
C ARG A 171 13.57 2.62 8.13
N THR A 172 12.84 2.34 9.19
CA THR A 172 11.45 1.85 9.17
C THR A 172 10.50 2.92 8.59
N ASN A 173 11.03 3.84 7.82
CA ASN A 173 10.52 5.18 7.50
C ASN A 173 9.55 5.22 6.36
N ASP A 174 9.25 4.07 5.84
CA ASP A 174 8.15 3.95 4.91
C ASP A 174 6.80 3.98 5.65
N VAL A 175 6.78 4.62 6.85
CA VAL A 175 5.62 4.68 7.73
C VAL A 175 5.25 6.12 8.07
N ASP A 176 4.05 6.54 7.67
CA ASP A 176 3.45 7.79 8.12
C ASP A 176 2.91 7.61 9.54
N LEU A 177 3.72 8.04 10.53
CA LEU A 177 3.41 7.86 11.94
C LEU A 177 2.10 8.54 12.36
N ASP A 178 1.79 9.70 11.79
CA ASP A 178 0.57 10.45 12.12
C ASP A 178 -0.68 9.75 11.57
N VAL A 179 -0.60 9.22 10.36
CA VAL A 179 -1.70 8.43 9.76
C VAL A 179 -1.85 7.11 10.50
N MET A 180 -0.76 6.44 10.86
CA MET A 180 -0.82 5.18 11.62
C MET A 180 -1.46 5.37 12.99
N GLU A 181 -1.11 6.44 13.71
CA GLU A 181 -1.74 6.79 14.99
C GLU A 181 -3.25 6.98 14.84
N LYS A 182 -3.66 7.78 13.85
CA LYS A 182 -5.08 8.02 13.57
C LYS A 182 -5.83 6.74 13.19
N CYS A 183 -5.19 5.81 12.51
CA CYS A 183 -5.81 4.55 12.12
C CYS A 183 -5.91 3.54 13.28
N LEU A 184 -4.86 3.42 14.11
CA LEU A 184 -4.69 2.33 15.07
C LEU A 184 -5.05 2.72 16.51
N LEU A 185 -4.62 3.89 16.97
CA LEU A 185 -4.86 4.34 18.34
C LEU A 185 -6.15 5.15 18.48
N ASN A 186 -6.51 5.91 17.45
CA ASN A 186 -7.80 6.62 17.38
C ASN A 186 -8.86 5.78 16.68
N TYR A 187 -8.91 4.48 17.00
CA TYR A 187 -9.85 3.54 16.39
C TYR A 187 -11.30 3.91 16.69
N ASP A 188 -12.20 3.60 15.73
CA ASP A 188 -13.64 3.85 15.87
C ASP A 188 -14.42 2.54 15.95
N ASN A 189 -14.81 2.14 17.16
CA ASN A 189 -15.63 0.94 17.39
C ASN A 189 -17.15 1.25 17.39
N SER A 190 -17.57 2.44 17.00
CA SER A 190 -18.99 2.77 16.85
C SER A 190 -19.67 1.90 15.78
N SER A 191 -21.00 1.80 15.87
CA SER A 191 -21.80 1.13 14.83
C SER A 191 -22.05 2.01 13.60
N ASN A 192 -21.63 3.28 13.64
CA ASN A 192 -21.88 4.24 12.57
C ASN A 192 -21.13 3.84 11.29
N PHE A 193 -21.81 3.98 10.18
CA PHE A 193 -21.20 3.90 8.86
C PHE A 193 -20.84 5.34 8.42
N HIS A 194 -19.58 5.55 8.08
CA HIS A 194 -19.09 6.83 7.58
C HIS A 194 -19.14 6.85 6.06
N THR A 195 -19.86 7.78 5.49
CA THR A 195 -19.92 8.04 4.04
C THR A 195 -18.80 8.98 3.58
N GLU A 196 -18.31 9.81 4.50
CA GLU A 196 -17.19 10.73 4.28
C GLU A 196 -15.86 10.14 4.75
N PRO A 197 -14.71 10.62 4.24
CA PRO A 197 -13.40 10.19 4.68
C PRO A 197 -13.24 10.32 6.20
N HIS A 198 -12.93 9.23 6.86
CA HIS A 198 -12.78 9.16 8.31
C HIS A 198 -11.58 8.28 8.67
N TYR A 199 -10.76 8.73 9.61
CA TYR A 199 -9.71 7.92 10.20
C TYR A 199 -10.25 7.06 11.35
N GLY A 200 -9.52 6.01 11.66
CA GLY A 200 -9.86 5.07 12.74
C GLY A 200 -10.41 3.76 12.19
N PHE A 201 -9.62 2.69 12.34
CA PHE A 201 -10.08 1.36 11.99
C PHE A 201 -11.16 0.87 12.98
N LYS A 202 -11.99 -0.05 12.51
CA LYS A 202 -13.02 -0.71 13.33
C LYS A 202 -12.55 -2.10 13.70
N PHE A 203 -12.39 -2.32 15.03
CA PHE A 203 -11.97 -3.61 15.61
C PHE A 203 -13.11 -4.30 16.37
N ARG A 204 -14.35 -4.01 15.98
CA ARG A 204 -15.54 -4.54 16.67
C ARG A 204 -15.54 -6.07 16.68
N ASN A 205 -15.84 -6.63 17.85
CA ASN A 205 -16.01 -8.06 18.09
C ASN A 205 -14.77 -8.94 17.89
N LEU A 206 -13.59 -8.38 17.59
CA LEU A 206 -12.36 -9.18 17.44
C LEU A 206 -11.84 -9.77 18.75
N ASN A 207 -12.39 -9.34 19.89
CA ASN A 207 -12.15 -9.89 21.22
C ASN A 207 -13.36 -10.64 21.78
N ASN A 208 -14.42 -10.84 20.99
CA ASN A 208 -15.61 -11.57 21.40
C ASN A 208 -15.52 -13.05 20.98
N PRO A 209 -15.39 -13.99 21.93
CA PRO A 209 -15.24 -15.42 21.63
C PRO A 209 -16.48 -16.07 20.98
N ASP A 210 -17.65 -15.44 21.10
CA ASP A 210 -18.91 -15.96 20.57
C ASP A 210 -19.11 -15.65 19.07
N VAL A 211 -18.21 -14.86 18.47
CA VAL A 211 -18.27 -14.53 17.05
C VAL A 211 -17.38 -15.47 16.26
N TYR A 212 -17.97 -16.15 15.27
CA TYR A 212 -17.25 -17.00 14.34
C TYR A 212 -16.57 -16.16 13.23
N TYR A 213 -15.33 -16.50 12.93
CA TYR A 213 -14.56 -15.96 11.82
C TYR A 213 -14.01 -17.10 10.96
N ASP A 214 -14.26 -17.04 9.65
CA ASP A 214 -13.67 -17.97 8.70
C ASP A 214 -12.18 -17.68 8.44
N ASP A 215 -11.53 -18.53 7.65
CA ASP A 215 -10.09 -18.41 7.37
C ASP A 215 -9.73 -17.13 6.62
N VAL A 216 -10.63 -16.58 5.80
CA VAL A 216 -10.38 -15.34 5.04
C VAL A 216 -10.35 -14.16 6.00
N HIS A 217 -11.32 -14.09 6.92
CA HIS A 217 -11.33 -13.07 7.97
C HIS A 217 -10.11 -13.18 8.89
N ARG A 218 -9.74 -14.41 9.30
CA ARG A 218 -8.57 -14.64 10.15
C ARG A 218 -7.28 -14.12 9.51
N ARG A 219 -7.06 -14.39 8.21
CA ARG A 219 -5.91 -13.85 7.46
C ARG A 219 -5.93 -12.32 7.38
N SER A 220 -7.11 -11.72 7.20
CA SER A 220 -7.24 -10.26 7.19
C SER A 220 -6.89 -9.63 8.54
N ILE A 221 -7.26 -10.28 9.65
CA ILE A 221 -6.93 -9.81 11.01
C ILE A 221 -5.42 -9.86 11.27
N LEU A 222 -4.71 -10.84 10.72
CA LEU A 222 -3.24 -10.86 10.78
C LEU A 222 -2.64 -9.59 10.17
N GLY A 223 -3.18 -9.11 9.05
CA GLY A 223 -2.75 -7.85 8.44
C GLY A 223 -2.85 -6.65 9.37
N TYR A 224 -3.93 -6.54 10.17
CA TYR A 224 -4.03 -5.50 11.19
C TYR A 224 -3.00 -5.65 12.31
N ARG A 225 -2.73 -6.88 12.75
CA ARG A 225 -1.71 -7.15 13.76
C ARG A 225 -0.33 -6.70 13.29
N LEU A 226 0.02 -6.99 12.04
CA LEU A 226 1.26 -6.55 11.42
C LEU A 226 1.37 -5.02 11.34
N LEU A 227 0.26 -4.29 11.17
CA LEU A 227 0.27 -2.83 11.23
C LEU A 227 0.64 -2.30 12.61
N PHE A 228 0.09 -2.87 13.70
CA PHE A 228 0.48 -2.50 15.07
C PHE A 228 1.97 -2.74 15.31
N ILE A 229 2.49 -3.90 14.86
CA ILE A 229 3.92 -4.25 14.96
C ILE A 229 4.77 -3.24 14.19
N THR A 230 4.43 -2.97 12.93
CA THR A 230 5.15 -2.01 12.08
C THR A 230 5.17 -0.61 12.70
N TYR A 231 4.03 -0.16 13.24
CA TYR A 231 3.93 1.15 13.88
C TYR A 231 4.77 1.21 15.17
N ALA A 232 4.71 0.18 16.02
CA ALA A 232 5.52 0.12 17.24
C ALA A 232 7.04 0.11 16.92
N GLN A 233 7.46 -0.66 15.92
CA GLN A 233 8.85 -0.67 15.46
C GLN A 233 9.30 0.70 14.94
N ALA A 234 8.47 1.38 14.16
CA ALA A 234 8.77 2.72 13.65
C ALA A 234 8.87 3.76 14.77
N LEU A 235 8.00 3.69 15.79
CA LEU A 235 8.08 4.56 16.98
C LEU A 235 9.39 4.37 17.75
N ILE A 236 9.86 3.13 17.89
CA ILE A 236 11.14 2.84 18.56
C ILE A 236 12.32 3.38 17.74
N SER A 237 12.33 3.09 16.43
CA SER A 237 13.47 3.42 15.57
C SER A 237 13.58 4.90 15.27
N ASP A 238 12.47 5.57 14.96
CA ASP A 238 12.48 6.94 14.45
C ASP A 238 12.32 7.98 15.53
N LYS A 239 11.50 7.71 16.54
CA LYS A 239 11.16 8.67 17.60
C LYS A 239 11.73 8.30 18.96
N GLN A 240 12.22 7.06 19.12
CA GLN A 240 12.58 6.49 20.43
C GLN A 240 11.45 6.62 21.47
N ASP A 241 10.21 6.58 21.01
CA ASP A 241 9.01 6.70 21.84
C ASP A 241 8.55 5.32 22.34
N LEU A 242 9.31 4.80 23.30
CA LEU A 242 9.07 3.49 23.91
C LEU A 242 7.70 3.41 24.59
N LYS A 243 7.22 4.52 25.17
CA LYS A 243 5.91 4.56 25.85
C LYS A 243 4.76 4.40 24.87
N LYS A 244 4.84 5.11 23.72
CA LYS A 244 3.81 4.99 22.68
C LYS A 244 3.88 3.64 21.99
N ALA A 245 5.07 3.06 21.82
CA ALA A 245 5.23 1.71 21.29
C ALA A 245 4.60 0.64 22.20
N ASP A 246 4.80 0.73 23.53
CA ASP A 246 4.11 -0.15 24.50
C ASP A 246 2.59 0.04 24.47
N LEU A 247 2.11 1.30 24.46
CA LEU A 247 0.68 1.61 24.29
C LEU A 247 0.11 1.01 23.01
N THR A 248 0.87 1.05 21.92
CA THR A 248 0.45 0.50 20.62
C THR A 248 0.21 -1.01 20.72
N LEU A 249 1.15 -1.77 21.28
CA LEU A 249 1.01 -3.22 21.42
C LEU A 249 -0.05 -3.61 22.48
N THR A 250 -0.14 -2.89 23.59
CA THR A 250 -1.18 -3.14 24.60
C THR A 250 -2.58 -2.83 24.07
N THR A 251 -2.71 -1.84 23.19
CA THR A 251 -3.95 -1.56 22.46
C THR A 251 -4.30 -2.69 21.50
N MET A 252 -3.33 -3.22 20.76
CA MET A 252 -3.52 -4.41 19.92
C MET A 252 -4.04 -5.59 20.72
N ASP A 253 -3.41 -5.91 21.86
CA ASP A 253 -3.82 -7.02 22.74
C ASP A 253 -5.25 -6.88 23.25
N LYS A 254 -5.65 -5.65 23.58
CA LYS A 254 -7.01 -5.34 24.01
C LYS A 254 -8.04 -5.54 22.91
N LEU A 255 -7.68 -5.22 21.67
CA LEU A 255 -8.60 -5.21 20.52
C LEU A 255 -8.67 -6.56 19.81
N ILE A 256 -7.57 -7.29 19.73
CA ILE A 256 -7.43 -8.53 18.95
C ILE A 256 -7.05 -9.68 19.90
N SER A 257 -7.99 -10.55 20.18
CA SER A 257 -7.78 -11.69 21.09
C SER A 257 -6.78 -12.71 20.54
N ASN A 258 -5.75 -13.05 21.32
CA ASN A 258 -4.83 -14.14 20.96
C ASN A 258 -5.49 -15.52 21.01
N LYS A 259 -6.54 -15.70 21.80
CA LYS A 259 -7.31 -16.95 21.86
C LYS A 259 -8.09 -17.18 20.57
N GLN A 260 -8.65 -16.13 19.98
CA GLN A 260 -9.48 -16.22 18.78
C GLN A 260 -8.65 -16.11 17.48
N PHE A 261 -7.60 -15.30 17.53
CA PHE A 261 -6.66 -15.08 16.42
C PHE A 261 -5.23 -15.33 16.95
N PRO A 262 -4.84 -16.58 17.19
CA PRO A 262 -3.49 -16.86 17.66
C PRO A 262 -2.47 -16.38 16.60
N PRO A 263 -1.45 -15.61 17.00
CA PRO A 263 -0.36 -15.30 16.09
C PRO A 263 0.43 -16.60 15.80
N ASP A 264 1.01 -16.70 14.61
CA ASP A 264 2.00 -17.73 14.37
C ASP A 264 3.29 -17.45 15.17
N TRP A 265 4.17 -18.44 15.26
CA TRP A 265 5.40 -18.37 16.06
C TRP A 265 6.31 -17.20 15.69
N ASP A 266 6.35 -16.83 14.40
CA ASP A 266 7.19 -15.76 13.89
C ASP A 266 6.65 -14.38 14.30
N VAL A 267 5.35 -14.17 14.17
CA VAL A 267 4.65 -12.95 14.61
C VAL A 267 4.70 -12.85 16.15
N ALA A 268 4.51 -13.95 16.88
CA ALA A 268 4.62 -13.97 18.33
C ALA A 268 6.05 -13.59 18.79
N GLY A 269 7.07 -14.10 18.12
CA GLY A 269 8.48 -13.77 18.38
C GLY A 269 8.78 -12.29 18.15
N GLN A 270 8.26 -11.70 17.06
CA GLN A 270 8.40 -10.27 16.81
C GLN A 270 7.75 -9.42 17.91
N ILE A 271 6.52 -9.74 18.31
CA ILE A 271 5.80 -9.04 19.39
C ILE A 271 6.56 -9.15 20.70
N SER A 272 7.03 -10.36 21.08
CA SER A 272 7.85 -10.60 22.26
C SER A 272 9.10 -9.71 22.27
N THR A 273 9.80 -9.63 21.15
CA THR A 273 11.00 -8.81 21.01
C THR A 273 10.70 -7.33 21.23
N ILE A 274 9.61 -6.81 20.65
CA ILE A 274 9.25 -5.40 20.82
C ILE A 274 8.83 -5.11 22.26
N TYR A 275 8.06 -5.99 22.90
CA TYR A 275 7.72 -5.83 24.31
C TYR A 275 8.96 -5.81 25.23
N SER A 276 9.97 -6.63 24.92
CA SER A 276 11.26 -6.59 25.65
C SER A 276 12.00 -5.27 25.42
N GLN A 277 12.02 -4.75 24.20
CA GLN A 277 12.64 -3.45 23.87
C GLN A 277 11.98 -2.27 24.59
N VAL A 278 10.66 -2.32 24.80
CA VAL A 278 9.94 -1.26 25.52
C VAL A 278 9.92 -1.47 27.06
N GLY A 279 10.56 -2.55 27.55
CA GLY A 279 10.66 -2.87 28.98
C GLY A 279 9.45 -3.57 29.57
N ASN A 280 8.54 -4.08 28.76
CA ASN A 280 7.34 -4.83 29.21
C ASN A 280 7.64 -6.34 29.26
N GLU A 281 8.50 -6.73 30.20
CA GLU A 281 8.99 -8.11 30.32
C GLU A 281 7.88 -9.14 30.57
N ALA A 282 6.79 -8.75 31.24
CA ALA A 282 5.65 -9.64 31.51
C ALA A 282 4.99 -10.07 30.19
N LYS A 283 4.71 -9.11 29.31
CA LYS A 283 4.15 -9.35 27.98
C LYS A 283 5.12 -10.04 27.05
N ALA A 284 6.40 -9.70 27.10
CA ALA A 284 7.43 -10.37 26.31
C ALA A 284 7.44 -11.88 26.60
N ARG A 285 7.41 -12.28 27.89
CA ARG A 285 7.37 -13.69 28.29
C ARG A 285 6.06 -14.39 27.94
N GLU A 286 4.93 -13.67 27.95
CA GLU A 286 3.64 -14.20 27.50
C GLU A 286 3.71 -14.62 26.05
N TYR A 287 4.19 -13.73 25.17
CA TYR A 287 4.31 -13.99 23.74
C TYR A 287 5.40 -15.00 23.37
N ALA A 288 6.47 -15.09 24.15
CA ALA A 288 7.53 -16.09 23.93
C ALA A 288 7.04 -17.55 24.18
N LYS A 289 5.85 -17.74 24.75
CA LYS A 289 5.26 -19.07 25.04
C LYS A 289 4.20 -19.47 24.00
N LEU A 290 3.80 -18.56 23.12
CA LEU A 290 2.86 -18.80 22.04
C LEU A 290 3.55 -19.42 20.81
#